data_60ab44789088d4c7e1fce445448b2515
#
_entry.id   60ab44789088d4c7e1fce445448b2515
#
_cell.length_a   1.000
_cell.length_b   1.000
_cell.length_c   1.000
_cell.angle_alpha   90.00
_cell.angle_beta   90.00
_cell.angle_gamma   90.00
#
_symmetry.space_group_name_H-M   'P 1'
#
loop_
_entity.id
_entity.type
_entity.pdbx_description
1 polymer ?
#
loop_
_entity_poly.entity_id
_entity_poly.type
_entity_poly.pdbx_seq_one_letter_code
_entity_poly.pdbx_strand_id
1 'polypeptide(L)'
;EQLLASKPDIILMAGYESVVSPSAMQVGQNIDAANVQQRLKGFTQRAGWSDLPAVKNQRVFAVYHGATRSIMDAALIQYAAKALYPDLFTDLNPQATYLQFYEQYLPIRPSGTFMLKISDKI
;
A
#
# COMPACT_ATOMS: atom_id res chain seq x y z
N GLU A 1 16.04 -9.41 10.08
CA GLU A 1 16.01 -10.03 11.43
C GLU A 1 15.15 -9.24 12.42
N GLN A 2 15.30 -7.90 12.52
CA GLN A 2 14.50 -7.07 13.43
C GLN A 2 13.00 -7.15 13.15
N LEU A 3 12.60 -7.18 11.88
CA LEU A 3 11.19 -7.33 11.50
C LEU A 3 10.60 -8.65 12.02
N LEU A 4 11.34 -9.75 11.88
CA LEU A 4 10.90 -11.06 12.36
C LEU A 4 10.83 -11.10 13.88
N ALA A 5 11.77 -10.47 14.56
CA ALA A 5 11.80 -10.39 16.01
C ALA A 5 10.64 -9.56 16.59
N SER A 6 10.24 -8.49 15.90
CA SER A 6 9.17 -7.60 16.34
C SER A 6 7.77 -8.21 16.19
N LYS A 7 7.60 -9.21 15.34
CA LYS A 7 6.32 -9.89 15.06
C LYS A 7 5.16 -8.90 14.82
N PRO A 8 5.27 -8.03 13.80
CA PRO A 8 4.27 -6.99 13.59
C PRO A 8 2.89 -7.57 13.25
N ASP A 9 1.85 -6.88 13.72
CA ASP A 9 0.46 -7.19 13.39
C ASP A 9 0.01 -6.60 12.05
N ILE A 10 0.75 -5.62 11.56
CA ILE A 10 0.47 -4.93 10.30
C ILE A 10 1.79 -4.50 9.65
N ILE A 11 1.84 -4.57 8.33
CA ILE A 11 2.99 -4.13 7.53
C ILE A 11 2.50 -3.18 6.44
N LEU A 12 3.06 -1.99 6.42
CA LEU A 12 2.87 -1.01 5.35
C LEU A 12 4.18 -0.86 4.59
N MET A 13 4.20 -1.27 3.31
CA MET A 13 5.38 -1.16 2.46
C MET A 13 5.26 0.05 1.55
N ALA A 14 6.19 0.98 1.68
CA ALA A 14 6.29 2.10 0.78
C ALA A 14 7.12 1.74 -0.46
N GLY A 15 6.74 2.28 -1.60
CA GLY A 15 7.47 2.07 -2.87
C GLY A 15 7.29 3.22 -3.83
N TYR A 16 8.03 3.15 -4.91
CA TYR A 16 8.00 4.11 -6.02
C TYR A 16 7.71 3.41 -7.35
N GLU A 17 7.50 4.18 -8.41
CA GLU A 17 7.34 3.67 -9.77
C GLU A 17 8.60 3.00 -10.29
N SER A 18 9.75 3.59 -10.00
CA SER A 18 11.05 3.01 -10.36
C SER A 18 11.56 2.09 -9.27
N VAL A 19 12.23 1.02 -9.67
CA VAL A 19 12.82 0.07 -8.73
C VAL A 19 14.32 -0.03 -8.94
N VAL A 20 15.06 -0.06 -7.83
CA VAL A 20 16.50 -0.27 -7.84
C VAL A 20 16.87 -1.75 -7.97
N SER A 21 15.94 -2.64 -7.71
CA SER A 21 16.09 -4.07 -7.90
C SER A 21 14.77 -4.73 -8.27
N PRO A 22 14.80 -5.89 -8.96
CA PRO A 22 13.56 -6.60 -9.33
C PRO A 22 12.68 -7.01 -8.15
N SER A 23 13.26 -7.15 -6.97
CA SER A 23 12.56 -7.57 -5.75
C SER A 23 12.06 -6.39 -4.90
N ALA A 24 12.34 -5.15 -5.30
CA ALA A 24 11.88 -3.96 -4.56
C ALA A 24 10.37 -3.77 -4.72
N MET A 25 9.74 -3.10 -3.74
CA MET A 25 8.34 -2.71 -3.87
C MET A 25 8.18 -1.66 -4.97
N GLN A 26 7.24 -1.90 -5.86
CA GLN A 26 6.92 -0.99 -6.96
C GLN A 26 5.43 -0.64 -6.87
N VAL A 27 5.14 0.64 -6.77
CA VAL A 27 3.77 1.17 -6.65
C VAL A 27 3.77 2.62 -7.09
N GLY A 28 2.68 3.09 -7.70
CA GLY A 28 2.55 4.47 -8.14
C GLY A 28 2.00 4.59 -9.55
N GLN A 29 2.41 5.66 -10.22
CA GLN A 29 1.94 6.03 -11.55
C GLN A 29 2.27 4.95 -12.58
N ASN A 30 1.28 4.56 -13.38
CA ASN A 30 1.39 3.55 -14.44
C ASN A 30 1.78 2.13 -13.95
N ILE A 31 1.67 1.87 -12.67
CA ILE A 31 1.89 0.53 -12.12
C ILE A 31 0.55 -0.14 -11.88
N ASP A 32 0.33 -1.30 -12.52
CA ASP A 32 -0.93 -2.02 -12.37
C ASP A 32 -1.04 -2.75 -11.02
N ALA A 33 -2.27 -2.97 -10.58
CA ALA A 33 -2.55 -3.59 -9.29
C ALA A 33 -2.06 -5.04 -9.21
N ALA A 34 -2.06 -5.78 -10.31
CA ALA A 34 -1.57 -7.15 -10.35
C ALA A 34 -0.06 -7.22 -10.05
N ASN A 35 0.72 -6.29 -10.61
CA ASN A 35 2.15 -6.17 -10.33
C ASN A 35 2.39 -5.87 -8.85
N VAL A 36 1.67 -4.89 -8.30
CA VAL A 36 1.80 -4.52 -6.87
C VAL A 36 1.48 -5.73 -5.98
N GLN A 37 0.38 -6.41 -6.26
CA GLN A 37 -0.04 -7.57 -5.47
C GLN A 37 0.98 -8.71 -5.55
N GLN A 38 1.50 -8.99 -6.74
CA GLN A 38 2.50 -10.03 -6.94
C GLN A 38 3.77 -9.73 -6.13
N ARG A 39 4.21 -8.47 -6.11
CA ARG A 39 5.38 -8.06 -5.32
C ARG A 39 5.13 -8.19 -3.81
N LEU A 40 3.96 -7.78 -3.34
CA LEU A 40 3.57 -7.99 -1.93
C LEU A 40 3.61 -9.47 -1.55
N LYS A 41 3.05 -10.33 -2.39
CA LYS A 41 3.07 -11.78 -2.17
C LYS A 41 4.51 -12.32 -2.15
N GLY A 42 5.37 -11.81 -3.04
CA GLY A 42 6.78 -12.18 -3.04
C GLY A 42 7.50 -11.84 -1.73
N PHE A 43 7.22 -10.69 -1.14
CA PHE A 43 7.76 -10.33 0.18
C PHE A 43 7.31 -11.30 1.27
N THR A 44 6.04 -11.69 1.27
CA THR A 44 5.50 -12.60 2.30
C THR A 44 6.06 -14.02 2.20
N GLN A 45 6.66 -14.39 1.07
CA GLN A 45 7.28 -15.69 0.86
C GLN A 45 8.75 -15.75 1.31
N ARG A 46 9.31 -14.65 1.81
CA ARG A 46 10.67 -14.65 2.37
C ARG A 46 10.72 -15.51 3.63
N ALA A 47 11.91 -16.08 3.89
CA ALA A 47 12.12 -16.97 5.04
C ALA A 47 11.68 -16.30 6.35
N GLY A 48 10.82 -16.98 7.12
CA GLY A 48 10.30 -16.51 8.40
C GLY A 48 9.09 -15.59 8.32
N TRP A 49 8.77 -15.03 7.16
CA TRP A 49 7.65 -14.09 7.02
C TRP A 49 6.28 -14.76 7.19
N SER A 50 6.14 -16.02 6.77
CA SER A 50 4.87 -16.76 6.88
C SER A 50 4.37 -16.88 8.33
N ASP A 51 5.25 -16.76 9.30
CA ASP A 51 4.89 -16.87 10.72
C ASP A 51 4.49 -15.54 11.36
N LEU A 52 4.68 -14.42 10.63
CA LEU A 52 4.30 -13.10 11.12
C LEU A 52 2.78 -12.95 11.22
N PRO A 53 2.25 -12.37 12.32
CA PRO A 53 0.81 -12.13 12.46
C PRO A 53 0.23 -11.33 11.29
N ALA A 54 0.95 -10.30 10.81
CA ALA A 54 0.53 -9.50 9.67
C ALA A 54 0.31 -10.34 8.42
N VAL A 55 1.20 -11.31 8.15
CA VAL A 55 1.09 -12.19 6.98
C VAL A 55 -0.04 -13.19 7.15
N LYS A 56 -0.15 -13.84 8.31
CA LYS A 56 -1.22 -14.80 8.61
C LYS A 56 -2.61 -14.15 8.47
N ASN A 57 -2.75 -12.93 8.92
CA ASN A 57 -4.01 -12.19 8.90
C ASN A 57 -4.18 -11.33 7.64
N GLN A 58 -3.28 -11.45 6.66
CA GLN A 58 -3.32 -10.70 5.40
C GLN A 58 -3.35 -9.18 5.60
N ARG A 59 -2.72 -8.69 6.66
CA ARG A 59 -2.61 -7.26 6.97
C ARG A 59 -1.28 -6.69 6.45
N VAL A 60 -1.06 -6.88 5.15
CA VAL A 60 0.11 -6.40 4.42
C VAL A 60 -0.38 -5.47 3.31
N PHE A 61 0.17 -4.27 3.29
CA PHE A 61 -0.30 -3.19 2.43
C PHE A 61 0.87 -2.56 1.67
N ALA A 62 0.61 -2.08 0.46
CA ALA A 62 1.52 -1.26 -0.32
C ALA A 62 1.00 0.18 -0.36
N VAL A 63 1.89 1.15 -0.22
CA VAL A 63 1.57 2.57 -0.32
C VAL A 63 2.57 3.30 -1.20
N TYR A 64 2.08 4.30 -1.96
CA TYR A 64 2.93 5.10 -2.81
C TYR A 64 3.71 6.13 -1.98
N HIS A 65 5.02 5.97 -1.92
CA HIS A 65 5.88 6.85 -1.10
C HIS A 65 5.88 8.31 -1.61
N GLY A 66 5.74 8.51 -2.92
CA GLY A 66 5.70 9.86 -3.50
C GLY A 66 4.58 10.74 -2.96
N ALA A 67 3.49 10.15 -2.47
CA ALA A 67 2.38 10.90 -1.88
C ALA A 67 2.65 11.33 -0.42
N THR A 68 3.60 10.72 0.29
CA THR A 68 3.83 10.98 1.72
C THR A 68 4.39 12.36 2.03
N ARG A 69 4.90 13.07 1.02
CA ARG A 69 5.47 14.41 1.17
C ARG A 69 4.73 15.45 0.33
N SER A 70 3.45 15.25 0.11
CA SER A 70 2.61 16.13 -0.68
C SER A 70 1.27 16.33 0.03
N ILE A 71 0.43 17.21 -0.51
CA ILE A 71 -0.94 17.36 0.01
C ILE A 71 -1.78 16.10 -0.16
N MET A 72 -1.29 15.14 -0.93
CA MET A 72 -1.91 13.82 -1.11
C MET A 72 -1.69 12.90 0.11
N ASP A 73 -0.87 13.29 1.08
CA ASP A 73 -0.65 12.52 2.30
C ASP A 73 -1.93 12.31 3.11
N ALA A 74 -2.90 13.23 2.99
CA ALA A 74 -4.22 13.07 3.60
C ALA A 74 -4.91 11.75 3.22
N ALA A 75 -4.83 11.36 1.93
CA ALA A 75 -5.37 10.08 1.48
C ALA A 75 -4.60 8.89 2.05
N LEU A 76 -3.27 9.01 2.17
CA LEU A 76 -2.45 7.96 2.78
C LEU A 76 -2.70 7.83 4.29
N ILE A 77 -2.93 8.94 4.99
CA ILE A 77 -3.30 8.94 6.41
C ILE A 77 -4.64 8.23 6.61
N GLN A 78 -5.63 8.51 5.76
CA GLN A 78 -6.90 7.80 5.77
C GLN A 78 -6.72 6.30 5.53
N TYR A 79 -5.86 5.94 4.58
CA TYR A 79 -5.56 4.54 4.27
C TYR A 79 -4.90 3.84 5.47
N ALA A 80 -3.92 4.46 6.10
CA ALA A 80 -3.26 3.93 7.28
C ALA A 80 -4.23 3.78 8.45
N ALA A 81 -5.09 4.77 8.70
CA ALA A 81 -6.11 4.72 9.74
C ALA A 81 -7.06 3.54 9.52
N LYS A 82 -7.53 3.36 8.28
CA LYS A 82 -8.42 2.25 7.93
C LYS A 82 -7.71 0.90 8.01
N ALA A 83 -6.44 0.84 7.66
CA ALA A 83 -5.63 -0.38 7.77
C ALA A 83 -5.42 -0.79 9.24
N LEU A 84 -5.18 0.19 10.12
CA LEU A 84 -5.00 -0.04 11.55
C LEU A 84 -6.31 -0.36 12.27
N TYR A 85 -7.39 0.36 11.96
CA TYR A 85 -8.68 0.29 12.63
C TYR A 85 -9.82 0.18 11.62
N PRO A 86 -9.94 -0.95 10.89
CA PRO A 86 -10.91 -1.07 9.80
C PRO A 86 -12.37 -0.89 10.25
N ASP A 87 -12.68 -1.30 11.47
CA ASP A 87 -14.05 -1.22 11.99
C ASP A 87 -14.46 0.20 12.39
N LEU A 88 -13.49 1.09 12.65
CA LEU A 88 -13.75 2.47 13.03
C LEU A 88 -13.86 3.41 11.83
N PHE A 89 -13.28 3.06 10.69
CA PHE A 89 -13.19 3.92 9.50
C PHE A 89 -13.85 3.28 8.28
N THR A 90 -14.98 2.61 8.47
CA THR A 90 -15.72 1.93 7.41
C THR A 90 -16.26 2.88 6.34
N ASP A 91 -16.52 4.13 6.69
CA ASP A 91 -17.04 5.19 5.81
C ASP A 91 -15.98 5.87 4.96
N LEU A 92 -14.69 5.67 5.25
CA LEU A 92 -13.59 6.24 4.48
C LEU A 92 -13.31 5.43 3.21
N ASN A 93 -13.08 6.15 2.11
CA ASN A 93 -12.57 5.58 0.86
C ASN A 93 -11.31 6.36 0.43
N PRO A 94 -10.12 5.93 0.91
CA PRO A 94 -8.87 6.63 0.65
C PRO A 94 -8.51 6.71 -0.83
N GLN A 95 -8.83 5.68 -1.62
CA GLN A 95 -8.60 5.67 -3.07
C GLN A 95 -9.43 6.76 -3.74
N ALA A 96 -10.71 6.89 -3.36
CA ALA A 96 -11.56 7.93 -3.88
C ALA A 96 -11.07 9.33 -3.48
N THR A 97 -10.60 9.50 -2.26
CA THR A 97 -10.01 10.76 -1.79
C THR A 97 -8.79 11.15 -2.64
N TYR A 98 -7.92 10.19 -2.94
CA TYR A 98 -6.74 10.40 -3.79
C TYR A 98 -7.14 10.86 -5.20
N LEU A 99 -8.06 10.14 -5.85
CA LEU A 99 -8.52 10.45 -7.20
C LEU A 99 -9.28 11.77 -7.27
N GLN A 100 -10.12 12.05 -6.28
CA GLN A 100 -10.93 13.27 -6.22
C GLN A 100 -10.06 14.53 -6.19
N PHE A 101 -8.93 14.48 -5.50
CA PHE A 101 -7.98 15.59 -5.51
C PHE A 101 -7.50 15.92 -6.93
N TYR A 102 -7.11 14.90 -7.71
CA TYR A 102 -6.71 15.10 -9.10
C TYR A 102 -7.85 15.63 -9.95
N GLU A 103 -9.05 15.10 -9.80
CA GLU A 103 -10.22 15.53 -10.58
C GLU A 103 -10.60 16.99 -10.31
N GLN A 104 -10.45 17.46 -9.07
CA GLN A 104 -10.84 18.81 -8.67
C GLN A 104 -9.77 19.87 -8.97
N TYR A 105 -8.50 19.53 -8.86
CA TYR A 105 -7.42 20.52 -8.84
C TYR A 105 -6.37 20.36 -9.93
N LEU A 106 -6.33 19.24 -10.62
CA LEU A 106 -5.30 18.95 -11.60
C LEU A 106 -5.92 18.60 -12.96
N PRO A 107 -5.24 18.95 -14.09
CA PRO A 107 -5.78 18.71 -15.42
C PRO A 107 -5.63 17.26 -15.90
N ILE A 108 -5.02 16.41 -15.11
CA ILE A 108 -4.75 15.01 -15.47
C ILE A 108 -5.36 14.08 -14.44
N ARG A 109 -5.84 12.93 -14.91
CA ARG A 109 -6.28 11.85 -14.05
C ARG A 109 -5.12 10.87 -13.85
N PRO A 110 -4.75 10.52 -12.60
CA PRO A 110 -3.68 9.56 -12.39
C PRO A 110 -4.13 8.18 -12.84
N SER A 111 -3.21 7.45 -13.42
CA SER A 111 -3.38 6.05 -13.80
C SER A 111 -2.33 5.24 -13.06
N GLY A 112 -2.74 4.20 -12.35
CA GLY A 112 -1.81 3.38 -11.59
C GLY A 112 -2.40 2.92 -10.26
N THR A 113 -1.54 2.39 -9.40
CA THR A 113 -1.90 1.87 -8.09
C THR A 113 -1.11 2.63 -7.02
N PHE A 114 -1.81 3.31 -6.12
CA PHE A 114 -1.20 4.18 -5.11
C PHE A 114 -1.33 3.60 -3.69
N MET A 115 -2.23 2.66 -3.50
CA MET A 115 -2.45 1.94 -2.26
C MET A 115 -3.16 0.61 -2.56
N LEU A 116 -2.71 -0.47 -1.90
CA LEU A 116 -3.27 -1.79 -2.15
C LEU A 116 -3.03 -2.71 -0.95
N LYS A 117 -4.05 -3.49 -0.60
CA LYS A 117 -3.95 -4.57 0.38
C LYS A 117 -3.68 -5.89 -0.33
N ILE A 118 -2.84 -6.75 0.27
CA ILE A 118 -2.46 -8.04 -0.33
C ILE A 118 -3.65 -8.93 -0.70
N SER A 119 -4.77 -8.79 0.01
CA SER A 119 -6.00 -9.57 -0.21
C SER A 119 -7.02 -8.87 -1.11
N ASP A 120 -6.72 -7.68 -1.63
CA ASP A 120 -7.65 -6.98 -2.52
C ASP A 120 -7.93 -7.81 -3.78
N LYS A 121 -9.17 -7.76 -4.23
CA LYS A 121 -9.58 -8.34 -5.50
C LYS A 121 -9.20 -7.39 -6.64
N ILE A 122 -8.59 -7.94 -7.66
CA ILE A 122 -8.10 -7.19 -8.82
C ILE A 122 -8.92 -7.57 -10.06
#